data_390b8536b604b1557e77e892664bd49e
#
_entry.id   390b8536b604b1557e77e892664bd49e
#
_cell.length_a   1.000
_cell.length_b   1.000
_cell.length_c   1.000
_cell.angle_alpha   90.00
_cell.angle_beta   90.00
_cell.angle_gamma   90.00
#
_symmetry.space_group_name_H-M   'P 1'
#
loop_
_entity.id
_entity.type
_entity.pdbx_description
1 polymer ?
#
loop_
_entity_poly.entity_id
_entity_poly.type
_entity_poly.pdbx_seq_one_letter_code
_entity_poly.pdbx_strand_id
1 'polypeptide(L)'
;MRPFTAAIFVVMLMCVAMIGKSAQNQALDLVLPTDNDALFSGDGAAFYQYVERDYKGTKSTPWEGGQYGFVRDPTDTAGGVVFTRFHEGIDIRSLHRAANGDPLDEIRAIADGKVVHANSVPGYSNYGKYIVIEHRWDGSSYYSLYGHLNSIAVHPGDTVQRGQRIAVMGYTGTGLNQERAHLHLELDLMFSRQFEAWYNAFFRNDPNHNSLYNGMNLSGLDVARLYLALRKNPALTIPEFLNHEEIFYKVTLPNSRHFDLPKIYPWMLAGKRSEKSSWEVSFARSGVPLRIEPSDRRVTQPELSYVKKSSIDYSHLTRDIVSGHEGNAHLTNYGRQLMRLLIYPD
;
A
#
# COMPACT_ATOMS: atom_id res chain seq x y z
N MET A 1 -16.89 -81.23 26.23
CA MET A 1 -17.62 -80.31 25.32
C MET A 1 -17.63 -78.92 25.93
N ARG A 2 -16.85 -78.03 25.36
CA ARG A 2 -16.80 -76.61 25.78
C ARG A 2 -17.35 -75.77 24.62
N PRO A 3 -18.22 -74.81 24.84
CA PRO A 3 -18.72 -73.95 23.74
C PRO A 3 -17.74 -72.80 23.40
N PHE A 4 -17.55 -72.63 22.12
CA PHE A 4 -16.86 -71.48 21.54
C PHE A 4 -17.74 -70.23 21.57
N THR A 5 -17.27 -69.18 22.22
CA THR A 5 -17.89 -67.85 22.18
C THR A 5 -17.24 -67.04 21.04
N ALA A 6 -18.02 -66.73 20.03
CA ALA A 6 -17.57 -65.85 18.96
C ALA A 6 -17.72 -64.39 19.39
N ALA A 7 -16.60 -63.68 19.44
CA ALA A 7 -16.58 -62.21 19.62
C ALA A 7 -16.75 -61.49 18.30
N ILE A 8 -17.86 -60.78 18.19
CA ILE A 8 -18.14 -59.89 17.02
C ILE A 8 -17.43 -58.56 17.28
N PHE A 9 -16.41 -58.25 16.47
CA PHE A 9 -15.79 -56.94 16.42
C PHE A 9 -16.64 -56.02 15.51
N VAL A 10 -17.31 -55.06 16.12
CA VAL A 10 -17.96 -53.94 15.40
C VAL A 10 -16.93 -52.88 15.16
N VAL A 11 -16.47 -52.75 13.90
CA VAL A 11 -15.60 -51.65 13.46
C VAL A 11 -16.49 -50.44 13.19
N MET A 12 -16.48 -49.47 14.10
CA MET A 12 -17.17 -48.20 13.96
C MET A 12 -16.31 -47.28 13.08
N LEU A 13 -16.71 -47.16 11.81
CA LEU A 13 -16.06 -46.24 10.83
C LEU A 13 -16.50 -44.81 11.18
N MET A 14 -15.65 -44.06 11.89
CA MET A 14 -15.84 -42.61 12.06
C MET A 14 -15.50 -41.93 10.75
N CYS A 15 -16.51 -41.60 9.94
CA CYS A 15 -16.40 -40.61 8.90
C CYS A 15 -16.18 -39.22 9.52
N VAL A 16 -14.93 -38.76 9.58
CA VAL A 16 -14.62 -37.36 9.86
C VAL A 16 -14.98 -36.56 8.59
N ALA A 17 -16.17 -35.98 8.60
CA ALA A 17 -16.54 -34.98 7.61
C ALA A 17 -15.62 -33.77 7.82
N MET A 18 -14.58 -33.64 7.00
CA MET A 18 -13.90 -32.39 6.82
C MET A 18 -14.88 -31.41 6.14
N ILE A 19 -15.64 -30.71 6.97
CA ILE A 19 -16.35 -29.51 6.50
C ILE A 19 -15.26 -28.51 6.12
N GLY A 20 -14.98 -28.40 4.83
CA GLY A 20 -14.20 -27.31 4.28
C GLY A 20 -14.86 -26.00 4.73
N LYS A 21 -14.28 -25.30 5.69
CA LYS A 21 -14.63 -23.91 5.95
C LYS A 21 -14.42 -23.18 4.64
N SER A 22 -15.50 -22.83 3.93
CA SER A 22 -15.43 -21.77 2.94
C SER A 22 -14.75 -20.60 3.65
N ALA A 23 -13.71 -20.04 3.06
CA ALA A 23 -13.11 -18.82 3.57
C ALA A 23 -14.26 -17.78 3.62
N GLN A 24 -14.83 -17.57 4.79
CA GLN A 24 -15.74 -16.46 5.02
C GLN A 24 -14.90 -15.22 4.75
N ASN A 25 -15.32 -14.39 3.79
CA ASN A 25 -14.74 -13.08 3.57
C ASN A 25 -14.73 -12.38 4.93
N GLN A 26 -13.53 -12.25 5.50
CA GLN A 26 -13.36 -11.59 6.78
C GLN A 26 -13.56 -10.09 6.51
N ALA A 27 -14.54 -9.47 7.15
CA ALA A 27 -14.76 -8.03 7.07
C ALA A 27 -13.44 -7.30 7.42
N LEU A 28 -13.14 -6.22 6.71
CA LEU A 28 -11.93 -5.42 6.97
C LEU A 28 -11.96 -4.81 8.37
N ASP A 29 -13.15 -4.48 8.87
CA ASP A 29 -13.43 -3.96 10.23
C ASP A 29 -12.41 -2.90 10.70
N LEU A 30 -12.19 -1.88 9.87
CA LEU A 30 -11.22 -0.83 10.13
C LEU A 30 -11.75 0.20 11.13
N VAL A 31 -10.86 0.70 12.02
CA VAL A 31 -11.09 1.89 12.86
C VAL A 31 -10.12 3.00 12.46
N LEU A 32 -10.49 4.25 12.75
CA LEU A 32 -9.55 5.36 12.61
C LEU A 32 -8.40 5.20 13.62
N PRO A 33 -7.16 5.54 13.22
CA PRO A 33 -5.98 5.38 14.06
C PRO A 33 -5.84 6.47 15.13
N THR A 34 -6.67 7.51 15.10
CA THR A 34 -6.69 8.64 16.04
C THR A 34 -8.12 8.97 16.45
N ASP A 35 -8.30 9.90 17.37
CA ASP A 35 -9.63 10.42 17.76
C ASP A 35 -10.20 11.43 16.73
N ASN A 36 -9.43 11.82 15.71
CA ASN A 36 -9.90 12.72 14.66
C ASN A 36 -10.84 11.99 13.69
N ASP A 37 -12.13 12.20 13.83
CA ASP A 37 -13.19 11.60 13.02
C ASP A 37 -13.82 12.54 11.98
N ALA A 38 -13.26 13.75 11.81
CA ALA A 38 -13.77 14.77 10.89
C ALA A 38 -13.86 14.31 9.42
N LEU A 39 -13.15 13.24 9.05
CA LEU A 39 -13.33 12.54 7.76
C LEU A 39 -14.81 12.20 7.51
N PHE A 40 -15.50 11.76 8.54
CA PHE A 40 -16.87 11.24 8.43
C PHE A 40 -17.93 12.33 8.39
N SER A 41 -17.61 13.55 8.82
CA SER A 41 -18.47 14.73 8.66
C SER A 41 -18.19 15.46 7.34
N GLY A 42 -17.15 15.07 6.59
CA GLY A 42 -16.73 15.72 5.36
C GLY A 42 -15.93 17.01 5.58
N ASP A 43 -15.48 17.28 6.80
CA ASP A 43 -14.63 18.43 7.09
C ASP A 43 -13.15 18.09 6.84
N GLY A 44 -12.74 18.24 5.58
CA GLY A 44 -11.36 17.98 5.17
C GLY A 44 -10.34 18.87 5.86
N ALA A 45 -10.66 20.12 6.14
CA ALA A 45 -9.76 21.07 6.80
C ALA A 45 -9.53 20.72 8.29
N ALA A 46 -10.51 20.12 8.94
CA ALA A 46 -10.37 19.60 10.30
C ALA A 46 -9.65 18.23 10.33
N PHE A 47 -9.80 17.43 9.27
CA PHE A 47 -9.23 16.08 9.23
C PHE A 47 -7.79 16.04 8.74
N TYR A 48 -7.48 16.67 7.59
CA TYR A 48 -6.16 16.59 6.96
C TYR A 48 -5.20 17.66 7.48
N GLN A 49 -3.95 17.25 7.67
CA GLN A 49 -2.87 18.21 7.93
C GLN A 49 -2.54 18.96 6.65
N TYR A 50 -2.41 20.29 6.76
CA TYR A 50 -2.02 21.11 5.63
C TYR A 50 -0.58 20.85 5.18
N VAL A 51 -0.29 21.18 3.92
CA VAL A 51 1.05 21.22 3.34
C VAL A 51 1.42 22.67 3.02
N GLU A 52 2.64 23.08 3.36
CA GLU A 52 3.16 24.37 2.91
C GLU A 52 3.41 24.32 1.39
N ARG A 53 2.95 25.31 0.69
CA ARG A 53 3.08 25.45 -0.76
C ARG A 53 3.54 26.86 -1.12
N ASP A 54 4.55 26.93 -1.99
CA ASP A 54 4.90 28.14 -2.72
C ASP A 54 4.71 27.87 -4.20
N TYR A 55 3.74 28.57 -4.81
CA TYR A 55 3.48 28.45 -6.24
C TYR A 55 3.40 29.82 -6.88
N LYS A 56 4.34 30.10 -7.80
CA LYS A 56 4.48 31.41 -8.49
C LYS A 56 4.59 32.58 -7.51
N GLY A 57 5.34 32.39 -6.42
CA GLY A 57 5.52 33.39 -5.37
C GLY A 57 4.33 33.56 -4.41
N THR A 58 3.27 32.77 -4.57
CA THR A 58 2.13 32.77 -3.66
C THR A 58 2.27 31.62 -2.66
N LYS A 59 2.44 31.98 -1.39
CA LYS A 59 2.48 31.01 -0.28
C LYS A 59 1.08 30.67 0.17
N SER A 60 0.84 29.38 0.43
CA SER A 60 -0.45 28.86 0.91
C SER A 60 -0.24 27.60 1.76
N THR A 61 -1.27 27.23 2.52
CA THR A 61 -1.29 26.06 3.40
C THR A 61 -2.54 25.20 3.13
N PRO A 62 -2.65 24.61 1.92
CA PRO A 62 -3.83 23.83 1.57
C PRO A 62 -3.87 22.50 2.30
N TRP A 63 -4.99 22.19 2.93
CA TRP A 63 -5.24 20.91 3.59
C TRP A 63 -5.37 19.76 2.58
N GLU A 64 -5.76 20.06 1.34
CA GLU A 64 -5.82 19.09 0.24
C GLU A 64 -4.48 18.40 -0.01
N GLY A 65 -3.37 19.05 0.34
CA GLY A 65 -2.02 18.46 0.27
C GLY A 65 -1.80 17.29 1.25
N GLY A 66 -2.67 17.12 2.24
CA GLY A 66 -2.67 15.97 3.15
C GLY A 66 -3.49 14.77 2.67
N GLN A 67 -4.22 14.91 1.56
CA GLN A 67 -4.98 13.82 0.95
C GLN A 67 -4.07 12.85 0.19
N TYR A 68 -4.60 11.65 -0.07
CA TYR A 68 -3.99 10.67 -0.98
C TYR A 68 -4.04 11.15 -2.44
N GLY A 69 -3.01 10.86 -3.20
CA GLY A 69 -2.98 11.09 -4.65
C GLY A 69 -2.03 12.19 -5.10
N PHE A 70 -2.22 12.66 -6.33
CA PHE A 70 -1.45 13.77 -6.91
C PHE A 70 -1.99 15.09 -6.38
N VAL A 71 -1.49 15.56 -5.26
CA VAL A 71 -2.02 16.71 -4.49
C VAL A 71 -0.94 17.73 -4.13
N ARG A 72 0.33 17.47 -4.48
CA ARG A 72 1.49 18.31 -4.15
C ARG A 72 2.24 18.72 -5.41
N ASP A 73 3.07 19.77 -5.32
CA ASP A 73 3.93 20.31 -6.37
C ASP A 73 3.14 20.67 -7.65
N PRO A 74 2.35 21.78 -7.61
CA PRO A 74 1.63 22.25 -8.76
C PRO A 74 2.58 22.67 -9.88
N THR A 75 2.33 22.19 -11.11
CA THR A 75 3.16 22.41 -12.30
C THR A 75 2.29 22.88 -13.46
N ASP A 76 2.73 23.92 -14.15
CA ASP A 76 2.05 24.41 -15.37
C ASP A 76 2.30 23.42 -16.52
N THR A 77 1.25 23.08 -17.22
CA THR A 77 1.29 22.27 -18.44
C THR A 77 0.45 22.93 -19.53
N ALA A 78 0.58 22.45 -20.76
CA ALA A 78 -0.29 22.92 -21.86
C ALA A 78 -1.79 22.62 -21.60
N GLY A 79 -2.09 21.66 -20.74
CA GLY A 79 -3.46 21.28 -20.32
C GLY A 79 -3.94 22.01 -19.05
N GLY A 80 -3.18 22.99 -18.54
CA GLY A 80 -3.44 23.69 -17.27
C GLY A 80 -2.51 23.21 -16.13
N VAL A 81 -2.82 23.65 -14.90
CA VAL A 81 -2.05 23.26 -13.71
C VAL A 81 -2.38 21.84 -13.31
N VAL A 82 -1.36 21.02 -13.11
CA VAL A 82 -1.46 19.67 -12.55
C VAL A 82 -0.58 19.54 -11.31
N PHE A 83 -0.96 18.65 -10.40
CA PHE A 83 -0.10 18.29 -9.28
C PHE A 83 0.73 17.06 -9.65
N THR A 84 2.05 17.15 -9.49
CA THR A 84 2.98 16.13 -10.00
C THR A 84 3.54 15.24 -8.93
N ARG A 85 3.56 15.69 -7.66
CA ARG A 85 4.03 14.88 -6.54
C ARG A 85 2.88 14.11 -5.92
N PHE A 86 3.06 12.79 -5.92
CA PHE A 86 2.11 11.84 -5.35
C PHE A 86 2.29 11.73 -3.84
N HIS A 87 1.19 11.59 -3.12
CA HIS A 87 1.14 11.29 -1.69
C HIS A 87 0.53 9.90 -1.50
N GLU A 88 1.29 8.97 -0.93
CA GLU A 88 0.99 7.54 -0.86
C GLU A 88 -0.06 7.20 0.19
N GLY A 89 -0.27 8.08 1.16
CA GLY A 89 -1.20 7.90 2.26
C GLY A 89 -2.06 9.12 2.52
N ILE A 90 -2.44 9.30 3.78
CA ILE A 90 -3.17 10.47 4.27
C ILE A 90 -2.45 11.04 5.51
N ASP A 91 -2.41 12.37 5.61
CA ASP A 91 -1.86 13.07 6.76
C ASP A 91 -2.98 13.49 7.70
N ILE A 92 -3.15 12.79 8.82
CA ILE A 92 -4.22 13.05 9.79
C ILE A 92 -3.75 14.08 10.82
N ARG A 93 -4.46 15.20 10.91
CA ARG A 93 -4.15 16.33 11.77
C ARG A 93 -4.24 15.97 13.26
N SER A 94 -3.30 16.50 14.07
CA SER A 94 -3.32 16.43 15.53
C SER A 94 -4.50 17.22 16.10
N LEU A 95 -5.21 16.63 17.08
CA LEU A 95 -6.26 17.29 17.86
C LEU A 95 -5.77 17.79 19.20
N HIS A 96 -4.86 17.07 19.84
CA HIS A 96 -4.44 17.28 21.22
C HIS A 96 -2.98 17.71 21.30
N ARG A 97 -2.73 18.84 21.96
CA ARG A 97 -1.37 19.35 22.14
C ARG A 97 -1.10 19.70 23.59
N ALA A 98 0.12 19.43 24.02
CA ALA A 98 0.65 19.89 25.31
C ALA A 98 0.82 21.43 25.34
N ALA A 99 1.06 21.97 26.50
CA ALA A 99 1.30 23.43 26.67
C ALA A 99 2.54 23.93 25.89
N ASN A 100 3.52 23.06 25.66
CA ASN A 100 4.70 23.35 24.84
C ASN A 100 4.47 23.17 23.32
N GLY A 101 3.25 22.77 22.89
CA GLY A 101 2.87 22.57 21.49
C GLY A 101 3.10 21.16 20.94
N ASP A 102 3.70 20.23 21.68
CA ASP A 102 3.89 18.85 21.23
C ASP A 102 2.56 18.12 21.08
N PRO A 103 2.39 17.26 20.04
CA PRO A 103 1.19 16.47 19.88
C PRO A 103 1.08 15.41 20.97
N LEU A 104 -0.13 15.18 21.46
CA LEU A 104 -0.45 14.19 22.50
C LEU A 104 -1.31 13.04 21.96
N ASP A 105 -1.72 13.10 20.70
CA ASP A 105 -2.63 12.12 20.10
C ASP A 105 -2.03 10.72 20.16
N GLU A 106 -2.80 9.78 20.72
CA GLU A 106 -2.48 8.36 20.68
C GLU A 106 -2.73 7.79 19.29
N ILE A 107 -1.80 6.96 18.83
CA ILE A 107 -1.94 6.24 17.57
C ILE A 107 -2.33 4.80 17.85
N ARG A 108 -3.37 4.33 17.17
CA ARG A 108 -3.96 3.00 17.34
C ARG A 108 -3.88 2.18 16.06
N ALA A 109 -3.75 0.85 16.21
CA ALA A 109 -3.82 -0.08 15.08
C ALA A 109 -5.20 -0.02 14.42
N ILE A 110 -5.24 0.15 13.09
CA ILE A 110 -6.50 0.27 12.34
C ILE A 110 -7.30 -1.04 12.32
N ALA A 111 -6.64 -2.20 12.49
CA ALA A 111 -7.23 -3.54 12.54
C ALA A 111 -6.30 -4.49 13.31
N ASP A 112 -6.78 -5.71 13.59
CA ASP A 112 -5.97 -6.80 14.10
C ASP A 112 -4.81 -7.09 13.14
N GLY A 113 -3.61 -7.39 13.68
CA GLY A 113 -2.46 -7.66 12.85
C GLY A 113 -1.21 -8.03 13.62
N LYS A 114 -0.12 -8.17 12.87
CA LYS A 114 1.21 -8.43 13.43
C LYS A 114 2.15 -7.30 13.07
N VAL A 115 2.83 -6.73 14.07
CA VAL A 115 3.90 -5.76 13.84
C VAL A 115 5.05 -6.46 13.12
N VAL A 116 5.35 -6.02 11.90
CA VAL A 116 6.40 -6.60 11.06
C VAL A 116 7.63 -5.71 10.95
N HIS A 117 7.47 -4.41 11.27
CA HIS A 117 8.56 -3.44 11.29
C HIS A 117 8.29 -2.32 12.28
N ALA A 118 9.35 -1.83 12.92
CA ALA A 118 9.32 -0.65 13.77
C ALA A 118 10.68 0.07 13.67
N ASN A 119 10.70 1.22 12.99
CA ASN A 119 11.87 2.08 12.90
C ASN A 119 11.84 3.15 14.00
N SER A 120 12.78 3.07 14.93
CA SER A 120 12.93 4.05 16.03
C SER A 120 13.95 5.16 15.75
N VAL A 121 14.66 5.11 14.61
CA VAL A 121 15.72 6.07 14.22
C VAL A 121 15.18 7.04 13.17
N PRO A 122 14.91 8.32 13.50
CA PRO A 122 14.25 9.25 12.57
C PRO A 122 14.97 9.42 11.23
N GLY A 123 16.30 9.35 11.22
CA GLY A 123 17.12 9.57 10.02
C GLY A 123 17.14 8.41 9.01
N TYR A 124 16.53 7.27 9.33
CA TYR A 124 16.53 6.09 8.45
C TYR A 124 15.41 6.09 7.40
N SER A 125 14.49 7.04 7.48
CA SER A 125 13.38 7.15 6.54
C SER A 125 12.81 8.56 6.51
N ASN A 126 12.24 8.96 5.38
CA ASN A 126 11.40 10.17 5.29
C ASN A 126 10.17 10.09 6.18
N TYR A 127 9.66 8.89 6.50
CA TYR A 127 8.60 8.67 7.48
C TYR A 127 9.05 8.95 8.93
N GLY A 128 10.34 9.21 9.17
CA GLY A 128 10.88 9.33 10.52
C GLY A 128 10.80 8.02 11.31
N LYS A 129 10.33 8.10 12.54
CA LYS A 129 9.95 6.91 13.28
C LYS A 129 8.62 6.39 12.75
N TYR A 130 8.55 5.10 12.43
CA TYR A 130 7.33 4.53 11.88
C TYR A 130 7.17 3.04 12.21
N ILE A 131 5.94 2.56 12.12
CA ILE A 131 5.54 1.16 12.34
C ILE A 131 4.89 0.64 11.06
N VAL A 132 5.11 -0.65 10.76
CA VAL A 132 4.32 -1.39 9.77
C VAL A 132 3.67 -2.59 10.43
N ILE A 133 2.36 -2.76 10.20
CA ILE A 133 1.56 -3.89 10.68
C ILE A 133 1.04 -4.67 9.48
N GLU A 134 1.29 -6.00 9.48
CA GLU A 134 0.72 -6.92 8.51
C GLU A 134 -0.67 -7.34 8.96
N HIS A 135 -1.62 -7.21 8.05
CA HIS A 135 -3.00 -7.69 8.17
C HIS A 135 -3.24 -8.83 7.18
N ARG A 136 -4.19 -9.71 7.48
CA ARG A 136 -4.56 -10.84 6.63
C ARG A 136 -6.04 -10.77 6.27
N TRP A 137 -6.36 -10.44 5.01
CA TRP A 137 -7.71 -10.44 4.45
C TRP A 137 -7.71 -11.16 3.11
N ASP A 138 -8.78 -11.90 2.82
CA ASP A 138 -8.99 -12.58 1.53
C ASP A 138 -7.80 -13.45 1.08
N GLY A 139 -7.11 -14.09 2.03
CA GLY A 139 -5.93 -14.91 1.77
C GLY A 139 -4.66 -14.14 1.36
N SER A 140 -4.70 -12.82 1.44
CA SER A 140 -3.61 -11.92 1.07
C SER A 140 -3.08 -11.13 2.25
N SER A 141 -1.82 -10.63 2.14
CA SER A 141 -1.20 -9.75 3.12
C SER A 141 -1.32 -8.31 2.68
N TYR A 142 -1.76 -7.45 3.60
CA TYR A 142 -1.82 -6.00 3.44
C TYR A 142 -1.08 -5.35 4.60
N TYR A 143 -0.58 -4.13 4.40
CA TYR A 143 0.31 -3.51 5.36
C TYR A 143 -0.20 -2.11 5.71
N SER A 144 -0.44 -1.82 7.00
CA SER A 144 -0.67 -0.45 7.43
C SER A 144 0.64 0.17 7.93
N LEU A 145 0.94 1.38 7.47
CA LEU A 145 2.11 2.14 7.86
C LEU A 145 1.68 3.38 8.64
N TYR A 146 2.35 3.63 9.78
CA TYR A 146 2.10 4.74 10.69
C TYR A 146 3.38 5.55 10.83
N GLY A 147 3.45 6.70 10.18
CA GLY A 147 4.66 7.53 10.10
C GLY A 147 4.68 8.74 11.03
N HIS A 148 5.82 9.39 11.08
CA HIS A 148 6.11 10.64 11.82
C HIS A 148 5.93 10.55 13.34
N LEU A 149 6.11 9.36 13.91
CA LEU A 149 5.83 9.07 15.31
C LEU A 149 6.82 9.78 16.25
N ASN A 150 6.34 10.16 17.44
CA ASN A 150 7.18 10.62 18.56
C ASN A 150 7.76 9.42 19.32
N SER A 151 6.90 8.47 19.71
CA SER A 151 7.29 7.27 20.43
C SER A 151 6.55 6.04 19.89
N ILE A 152 7.20 4.89 19.99
CA ILE A 152 6.68 3.58 19.57
C ILE A 152 6.52 2.72 20.81
N ALA A 153 5.35 2.05 20.97
CA ALA A 153 5.00 1.24 22.13
C ALA A 153 4.96 -0.27 21.82
N VAL A 154 5.31 -0.68 20.59
CA VAL A 154 5.27 -2.07 20.12
C VAL A 154 6.58 -2.45 19.44
N HIS A 155 6.82 -3.75 19.29
CA HIS A 155 8.05 -4.28 18.67
C HIS A 155 7.71 -5.23 17.51
N PRO A 156 8.62 -5.40 16.54
CA PRO A 156 8.46 -6.42 15.53
C PRO A 156 8.25 -7.81 16.16
N GLY A 157 7.20 -8.50 15.70
CA GLY A 157 6.76 -9.79 16.24
C GLY A 157 5.51 -9.71 17.12
N ASP A 158 5.19 -8.55 17.68
CA ASP A 158 4.00 -8.38 18.51
C ASP A 158 2.72 -8.55 17.69
N THR A 159 1.71 -9.19 18.28
CA THR A 159 0.34 -9.19 17.77
C THR A 159 -0.41 -8.02 18.40
N VAL A 160 -1.12 -7.26 17.59
CA VAL A 160 -1.93 -6.13 18.02
C VAL A 160 -3.39 -6.34 17.66
N GLN A 161 -4.26 -5.79 18.49
CA GLN A 161 -5.70 -5.78 18.26
C GLN A 161 -6.13 -4.45 17.63
N ARG A 162 -7.21 -4.49 16.88
CA ARG A 162 -7.91 -3.32 16.36
C ARG A 162 -8.17 -2.31 17.46
N GLY A 163 -7.77 -1.04 17.25
CA GLY A 163 -7.91 0.02 18.25
C GLY A 163 -6.89 0.00 19.39
N GLN A 164 -5.99 -0.99 19.43
CA GLN A 164 -4.90 -1.01 20.42
C GLN A 164 -3.95 0.15 20.19
N ARG A 165 -3.58 0.86 21.27
CA ARG A 165 -2.53 1.89 21.23
C ARG A 165 -1.19 1.27 20.86
N ILE A 166 -0.52 1.86 19.86
CA ILE A 166 0.78 1.40 19.34
C ILE A 166 1.86 2.48 19.38
N ALA A 167 1.48 3.76 19.44
CA ALA A 167 2.41 4.89 19.39
C ALA A 167 1.79 6.18 19.94
N VAL A 168 2.60 7.25 19.93
CA VAL A 168 2.17 8.64 20.07
C VAL A 168 2.56 9.40 18.81
N MET A 169 1.67 10.26 18.30
CA MET A 169 1.90 11.16 17.18
C MET A 169 3.12 12.04 17.40
N GLY A 170 3.84 12.37 16.33
CA GLY A 170 5.00 13.25 16.39
C GLY A 170 5.14 14.09 15.13
N TYR A 171 6.39 14.46 14.86
CA TYR A 171 6.80 15.23 13.68
C TYR A 171 8.22 14.82 13.25
N THR A 172 8.59 13.57 13.49
CA THR A 172 9.88 13.02 13.03
C THR A 172 9.86 12.78 11.54
N GLY A 173 11.04 12.84 10.90
CA GLY A 173 11.19 12.65 9.46
C GLY A 173 11.51 13.94 8.71
N THR A 174 11.55 13.86 7.39
CA THR A 174 12.05 14.95 6.55
C THR A 174 11.00 16.06 6.37
N GLY A 175 11.42 17.33 6.59
CA GLY A 175 10.62 18.51 6.26
C GLY A 175 9.44 18.79 7.19
N LEU A 176 9.43 18.21 8.40
CA LEU A 176 8.40 18.44 9.39
C LEU A 176 8.91 19.29 10.55
N ASN A 177 7.97 19.97 11.18
CA ASN A 177 8.15 20.73 12.42
C ASN A 177 6.98 20.45 13.38
N GLN A 178 7.08 20.96 14.60
CA GLN A 178 6.08 20.77 15.64
C GLN A 178 4.67 21.26 15.24
N GLU A 179 4.59 22.40 14.54
CA GLU A 179 3.30 22.97 14.11
C GLU A 179 2.57 22.04 13.15
N ARG A 180 3.32 21.38 12.26
CA ARG A 180 2.82 20.43 11.26
C ARG A 180 2.79 18.99 11.75
N ALA A 181 2.86 18.73 13.06
CA ALA A 181 2.74 17.38 13.59
C ALA A 181 1.44 16.71 13.16
N HIS A 182 1.55 15.48 12.62
CA HIS A 182 0.45 14.67 12.10
C HIS A 182 0.79 13.20 12.10
N LEU A 183 -0.21 12.35 11.91
CA LEU A 183 0.00 10.95 11.55
C LEU A 183 -0.05 10.82 10.04
N HIS A 184 1.02 10.32 9.43
CA HIS A 184 1.00 9.80 8.07
C HIS A 184 0.53 8.34 8.14
N LEU A 185 -0.62 8.05 7.51
CA LEU A 185 -1.21 6.70 7.45
C LEU A 185 -1.25 6.19 6.03
N GLU A 186 -0.70 4.99 5.80
CA GLU A 186 -0.87 4.23 4.56
C GLU A 186 -1.58 2.90 4.84
N LEU A 187 -2.21 2.35 3.83
CA LEU A 187 -2.59 0.95 3.71
C LEU A 187 -2.10 0.44 2.37
N ASP A 188 -1.19 -0.53 2.38
CA ASP A 188 -0.32 -0.83 1.26
C ASP A 188 -0.46 -2.25 0.74
N LEU A 189 -0.17 -2.39 -0.56
CA LEU A 189 0.28 -3.62 -1.20
C LEU A 189 1.81 -3.67 -1.21
N MET A 190 2.40 -4.84 -1.01
CA MET A 190 3.83 -5.07 -1.18
C MET A 190 4.12 -5.56 -2.61
N PHE A 191 5.13 -4.98 -3.27
CA PHE A 191 5.49 -5.37 -4.63
C PHE A 191 6.24 -6.72 -4.68
N SER A 192 7.24 -6.92 -3.81
CA SER A 192 8.09 -8.11 -3.89
C SER A 192 8.75 -8.46 -2.56
N ARG A 193 8.90 -9.76 -2.31
CA ARG A 193 9.73 -10.29 -1.21
C ARG A 193 11.22 -10.27 -1.55
N GLN A 194 11.60 -10.00 -2.80
CA GLN A 194 12.99 -9.87 -3.25
C GLN A 194 13.52 -8.43 -3.16
N PHE A 195 12.78 -7.52 -2.52
CA PHE A 195 13.09 -6.09 -2.49
C PHE A 195 14.49 -5.79 -1.97
N GLU A 196 14.93 -6.41 -0.89
CA GLU A 196 16.23 -6.12 -0.29
C GLU A 196 17.39 -6.48 -1.23
N ALA A 197 17.30 -7.63 -1.90
CA ALA A 197 18.30 -8.04 -2.89
C ALA A 197 18.29 -7.11 -4.12
N TRP A 198 17.10 -6.71 -4.58
CA TRP A 198 16.95 -5.74 -5.66
C TRP A 198 17.49 -4.37 -5.26
N TYR A 199 17.14 -3.86 -4.07
CA TYR A 199 17.59 -2.56 -3.57
C TYR A 199 19.11 -2.50 -3.52
N ASN A 200 19.75 -3.49 -2.92
CA ASN A 200 21.21 -3.57 -2.82
C ASN A 200 21.91 -3.66 -4.18
N ALA A 201 21.26 -4.18 -5.21
CA ALA A 201 21.82 -4.22 -6.56
C ALA A 201 21.78 -2.86 -7.26
N PHE A 202 20.74 -2.06 -7.03
CA PHE A 202 20.51 -0.80 -7.75
C PHE A 202 20.88 0.46 -6.95
N PHE A 203 20.88 0.41 -5.61
CA PHE A 203 21.12 1.53 -4.70
C PHE A 203 22.33 1.30 -3.78
N ARG A 204 23.47 0.90 -4.35
CA ARG A 204 24.66 0.43 -3.62
C ARG A 204 25.24 1.45 -2.62
N ASN A 205 25.03 2.74 -2.84
CA ASN A 205 25.55 3.82 -2.01
C ASN A 205 24.55 4.34 -0.97
N ASP A 206 23.35 3.76 -0.93
CA ASP A 206 22.28 4.15 -0.03
C ASP A 206 21.76 2.89 0.71
N PRO A 207 22.20 2.63 1.94
CA PRO A 207 21.86 1.40 2.64
C PRO A 207 20.37 1.35 2.98
N ASN A 208 19.73 0.22 2.70
CA ASN A 208 18.36 -0.03 3.11
C ASN A 208 18.29 -0.35 4.61
N HIS A 209 17.80 0.58 5.41
CA HIS A 209 17.62 0.40 6.86
C HIS A 209 16.26 -0.22 7.23
N ASN A 210 15.37 -0.45 6.26
CA ASN A 210 13.97 -0.77 6.51
C ASN A 210 13.54 -2.12 5.92
N SER A 211 14.49 -2.94 5.45
CA SER A 211 14.25 -4.27 4.87
C SER A 211 13.13 -4.23 3.82
N LEU A 212 12.16 -5.13 3.88
CA LEU A 212 11.02 -5.20 2.96
C LEU A 212 10.03 -4.02 3.10
N TYR A 213 10.09 -3.28 4.21
CA TYR A 213 9.11 -2.26 4.58
C TYR A 213 9.55 -0.84 4.26
N ASN A 214 10.45 -0.71 3.31
CA ASN A 214 10.82 0.53 2.65
C ASN A 214 9.66 1.00 1.75
N GLY A 215 9.35 2.31 1.74
CA GLY A 215 8.26 2.87 0.94
C GLY A 215 8.33 2.62 -0.56
N MET A 216 9.53 2.30 -1.12
CA MET A 216 9.65 1.88 -2.52
C MET A 216 9.05 0.51 -2.82
N ASN A 217 8.89 -0.35 -1.81
CA ASN A 217 8.29 -1.69 -1.93
C ASN A 217 6.81 -1.72 -1.56
N LEU A 218 6.31 -0.62 -1.04
CA LEU A 218 4.93 -0.47 -0.58
C LEU A 218 4.16 0.43 -1.56
N SER A 219 2.93 0.09 -1.83
CA SER A 219 2.07 0.83 -2.76
C SER A 219 0.75 1.15 -2.08
N GLY A 220 0.63 2.41 -1.64
CA GLY A 220 -0.49 2.89 -0.85
C GLY A 220 -1.80 2.94 -1.63
N LEU A 221 -2.87 2.60 -0.92
CA LEU A 221 -4.26 2.72 -1.35
C LEU A 221 -4.86 4.02 -0.82
N ASP A 222 -5.92 4.52 -1.48
CA ASP A 222 -6.72 5.64 -0.95
C ASP A 222 -7.51 5.19 0.29
N VAL A 223 -6.83 5.19 1.44
CA VAL A 223 -7.39 4.69 2.71
C VAL A 223 -8.55 5.55 3.21
N ALA A 224 -8.56 6.87 2.94
CA ALA A 224 -9.68 7.73 3.29
C ALA A 224 -10.94 7.35 2.50
N ARG A 225 -10.83 7.15 1.19
CA ARG A 225 -11.93 6.70 0.35
C ARG A 225 -12.39 5.29 0.76
N LEU A 226 -11.45 4.40 1.17
CA LEU A 226 -11.79 3.08 1.70
C LEU A 226 -12.62 3.17 2.98
N TYR A 227 -12.27 4.02 3.95
CA TYR A 227 -13.07 4.27 5.16
C TYR A 227 -14.49 4.73 4.82
N LEU A 228 -14.61 5.69 3.89
CA LEU A 228 -15.91 6.20 3.45
C LEU A 228 -16.75 5.15 2.70
N ALA A 229 -16.09 4.28 1.93
CA ALA A 229 -16.73 3.17 1.23
C ALA A 229 -17.24 2.08 2.20
N LEU A 230 -16.43 1.72 3.21
CA LEU A 230 -16.79 0.76 4.25
C LEU A 230 -17.99 1.22 5.10
N ARG A 231 -18.16 2.53 5.33
CA ARG A 231 -19.37 3.05 5.99
C ARG A 231 -20.64 2.79 5.18
N LYS A 232 -20.52 2.77 3.85
CA LYS A 232 -21.66 2.51 2.94
C LYS A 232 -21.87 1.01 2.73
N ASN A 233 -20.78 0.25 2.67
CA ASN A 233 -20.77 -1.21 2.50
C ASN A 233 -19.75 -1.85 3.46
N PRO A 234 -20.15 -2.25 4.68
CA PRO A 234 -19.25 -2.87 5.65
C PRO A 234 -18.67 -4.21 5.20
N ALA A 235 -19.25 -4.86 4.18
CA ALA A 235 -18.77 -6.11 3.62
C ALA A 235 -17.77 -5.92 2.46
N LEU A 236 -17.42 -4.66 2.12
CA LEU A 236 -16.50 -4.36 1.04
C LEU A 236 -15.12 -4.98 1.31
N THR A 237 -14.56 -5.64 0.30
CA THR A 237 -13.20 -6.20 0.32
C THR A 237 -12.22 -5.26 -0.41
N ILE A 238 -10.92 -5.43 -0.17
CA ILE A 238 -9.89 -4.65 -0.90
C ILE A 238 -9.90 -4.97 -2.41
N PRO A 239 -10.02 -6.24 -2.86
CA PRO A 239 -10.19 -6.52 -4.28
C PRO A 239 -11.39 -5.81 -4.92
N GLU A 240 -12.55 -5.80 -4.26
CA GLU A 240 -13.73 -5.08 -4.76
C GLU A 240 -13.50 -3.57 -4.81
N PHE A 241 -12.86 -2.99 -3.78
CA PHE A 241 -12.49 -1.58 -3.76
C PHE A 241 -11.58 -1.21 -4.93
N LEU A 242 -10.57 -2.04 -5.23
CA LEU A 242 -9.60 -1.82 -6.30
C LEU A 242 -10.17 -2.12 -7.70
N ASN A 243 -11.19 -2.96 -7.83
CA ASN A 243 -11.85 -3.20 -9.11
C ASN A 243 -12.54 -1.96 -9.69
N HIS A 244 -12.76 -0.92 -8.88
CA HIS A 244 -13.28 0.37 -9.33
C HIS A 244 -12.20 1.36 -9.77
N GLU A 245 -10.91 1.00 -9.60
CA GLU A 245 -9.80 1.83 -10.05
C GLU A 245 -9.64 1.75 -11.58
N GLU A 246 -9.35 2.91 -12.16
CA GLU A 246 -9.08 2.99 -13.59
C GLU A 246 -7.71 2.40 -13.93
N ILE A 247 -7.65 1.53 -14.93
CA ILE A 247 -6.39 1.08 -15.52
C ILE A 247 -5.82 2.25 -16.32
N PHE A 248 -4.68 2.77 -15.86
CA PHE A 248 -4.03 3.91 -16.50
C PHE A 248 -2.90 3.48 -17.44
N TYR A 249 -2.11 2.48 -17.04
CA TYR A 249 -1.09 1.90 -17.91
C TYR A 249 -0.95 0.39 -17.68
N LYS A 250 -0.35 -0.30 -18.67
CA LYS A 250 -0.03 -1.73 -18.58
C LYS A 250 1.41 -1.96 -18.96
N VAL A 251 2.03 -2.93 -18.30
CA VAL A 251 3.40 -3.36 -18.57
C VAL A 251 3.42 -4.86 -18.82
N THR A 252 4.05 -5.26 -19.93
CA THR A 252 4.37 -6.66 -20.18
C THR A 252 5.71 -7.00 -19.51
N LEU A 253 5.71 -8.03 -18.66
CA LEU A 253 6.87 -8.55 -17.95
C LEU A 253 7.30 -9.90 -18.56
N PRO A 254 8.61 -10.20 -18.66
CA PRO A 254 9.07 -11.54 -18.98
C PRO A 254 8.47 -12.58 -18.03
N ASN A 255 8.30 -13.81 -18.51
CA ASN A 255 7.88 -14.91 -17.65
C ASN A 255 9.01 -15.24 -16.66
N SER A 256 8.75 -15.08 -15.38
CA SER A 256 9.70 -15.32 -14.30
C SER A 256 9.10 -16.24 -13.24
N ARG A 257 9.91 -17.16 -12.72
CA ARG A 257 9.57 -17.96 -11.54
C ARG A 257 9.56 -17.13 -10.24
N HIS A 258 10.22 -15.97 -10.28
CA HIS A 258 10.34 -15.03 -9.15
C HIS A 258 9.21 -13.99 -9.10
N PHE A 259 8.28 -14.03 -10.05
CA PHE A 259 7.11 -13.15 -10.02
C PHE A 259 6.19 -13.51 -8.85
N ASP A 260 6.34 -12.77 -7.73
CA ASP A 260 5.67 -13.07 -6.47
C ASP A 260 4.27 -12.46 -6.35
N LEU A 261 3.98 -11.40 -7.08
CA LEU A 261 2.74 -10.65 -6.95
C LEU A 261 1.47 -11.54 -7.04
N PRO A 262 1.35 -12.50 -8.00
CA PRO A 262 0.20 -13.41 -8.05
C PRO A 262 0.15 -14.42 -6.89
N LYS A 263 1.27 -14.62 -6.18
CA LYS A 263 1.32 -15.50 -5.00
C LYS A 263 0.90 -14.74 -3.73
N ILE A 264 1.24 -13.43 -3.66
CA ILE A 264 0.88 -12.55 -2.55
C ILE A 264 -0.59 -12.13 -2.66
N TYR A 265 -1.04 -11.84 -3.90
CA TYR A 265 -2.39 -11.36 -4.23
C TYR A 265 -3.03 -12.24 -5.30
N PRO A 266 -3.49 -13.47 -4.98
CA PRO A 266 -4.09 -14.38 -5.95
C PRO A 266 -5.31 -13.81 -6.67
N TRP A 267 -6.02 -12.88 -6.06
CA TRP A 267 -7.20 -12.22 -6.63
C TRP A 267 -6.88 -11.30 -7.83
N MET A 268 -5.62 -10.85 -7.97
CA MET A 268 -5.21 -10.07 -9.14
C MET A 268 -5.13 -10.91 -10.41
N LEU A 269 -4.96 -12.23 -10.27
CA LEU A 269 -4.74 -13.13 -11.42
C LEU A 269 -6.04 -13.35 -12.19
N ALA A 270 -6.12 -12.82 -13.38
CA ALA A 270 -7.22 -13.06 -14.30
C ALA A 270 -6.86 -14.16 -15.29
N GLY A 271 -7.70 -15.21 -15.31
CA GLY A 271 -7.48 -16.38 -16.17
C GLY A 271 -6.61 -17.45 -15.51
N LYS A 272 -6.52 -18.60 -16.20
CA LYS A 272 -5.67 -19.72 -15.75
C LYS A 272 -4.24 -19.47 -16.15
N ARG A 273 -3.30 -19.73 -15.24
CA ARG A 273 -1.87 -19.80 -15.57
C ARG A 273 -1.70 -20.78 -16.73
N SER A 274 -1.23 -20.29 -17.85
CA SER A 274 -0.86 -21.10 -19.02
C SER A 274 0.65 -21.02 -19.22
N GLU A 275 1.21 -21.86 -20.09
CA GLU A 275 2.62 -21.80 -20.52
C GLU A 275 2.86 -20.57 -21.44
N LYS A 276 2.34 -19.41 -21.04
CA LYS A 276 2.47 -18.17 -21.79
C LYS A 276 3.87 -17.58 -21.67
N SER A 277 4.25 -16.80 -22.67
CA SER A 277 5.62 -16.26 -22.79
C SER A 277 5.90 -15.12 -21.82
N SER A 278 4.87 -14.50 -21.24
CA SER A 278 4.98 -13.28 -20.42
C SER A 278 3.73 -13.04 -19.56
N TRP A 279 3.79 -11.99 -18.75
CA TRP A 279 2.68 -11.49 -17.96
C TRP A 279 2.37 -10.04 -18.35
N GLU A 280 1.11 -9.68 -18.48
CA GLU A 280 0.67 -8.30 -18.57
C GLU A 280 0.10 -7.87 -17.22
N VAL A 281 0.68 -6.82 -16.63
CA VAL A 281 0.24 -6.23 -15.35
C VAL A 281 -0.40 -4.87 -15.63
N SER A 282 -1.63 -4.71 -15.16
CA SER A 282 -2.37 -3.45 -15.24
C SER A 282 -2.19 -2.65 -13.96
N PHE A 283 -1.96 -1.34 -14.10
CA PHE A 283 -1.73 -0.43 -13.00
C PHE A 283 -2.69 0.75 -13.01
N ALA A 284 -3.05 1.21 -11.81
CA ALA A 284 -3.67 2.52 -11.63
C ALA A 284 -2.66 3.64 -11.91
N ARG A 285 -3.13 4.87 -12.04
CA ARG A 285 -2.30 6.07 -12.18
C ARG A 285 -1.26 6.21 -11.05
N SER A 286 -1.63 5.80 -9.85
CA SER A 286 -0.79 5.80 -8.64
C SER A 286 0.38 4.80 -8.69
N GLY A 287 0.35 3.82 -9.58
CA GLY A 287 1.28 2.70 -9.61
C GLY A 287 0.79 1.47 -8.83
N VAL A 288 -0.40 1.50 -8.25
CA VAL A 288 -1.03 0.34 -7.61
C VAL A 288 -1.33 -0.71 -8.69
N PRO A 289 -0.84 -1.96 -8.54
CA PRO A 289 -1.17 -3.06 -9.44
C PRO A 289 -2.62 -3.49 -9.21
N LEU A 290 -3.36 -3.68 -10.30
CA LEU A 290 -4.80 -3.97 -10.28
C LEU A 290 -5.14 -5.35 -10.80
N ARG A 291 -4.42 -5.81 -11.84
CA ARG A 291 -4.75 -7.05 -12.56
C ARG A 291 -3.51 -7.64 -13.22
N ILE A 292 -3.44 -8.96 -13.26
CA ILE A 292 -2.36 -9.73 -13.88
C ILE A 292 -2.97 -10.70 -14.85
N GLU A 293 -2.52 -10.69 -16.11
CA GLU A 293 -3.02 -11.55 -17.17
C GLU A 293 -1.85 -12.27 -17.86
N PRO A 294 -2.01 -13.58 -18.23
CA PRO A 294 -1.05 -14.23 -19.08
C PRO A 294 -1.04 -13.57 -20.48
N SER A 295 0.15 -13.40 -21.08
CA SER A 295 0.34 -12.77 -22.37
C SER A 295 1.19 -13.62 -23.31
N ASP A 296 0.85 -13.66 -24.59
CA ASP A 296 1.63 -14.32 -25.65
C ASP A 296 2.76 -13.42 -26.19
N ARG A 297 2.81 -12.17 -25.74
CA ARG A 297 3.82 -11.21 -26.16
C ARG A 297 5.19 -11.64 -25.64
N ARG A 298 6.17 -11.77 -26.52
CA ARG A 298 7.54 -12.14 -26.14
C ARG A 298 8.33 -10.89 -25.84
N VAL A 299 8.77 -10.74 -24.59
CA VAL A 299 9.60 -9.64 -24.12
C VAL A 299 10.78 -10.19 -23.32
N THR A 300 11.93 -9.54 -23.39
CA THR A 300 13.15 -9.88 -22.64
C THR A 300 13.37 -8.95 -21.45
N GLN A 301 12.62 -7.88 -21.38
CA GLN A 301 12.63 -6.88 -20.31
C GLN A 301 11.24 -6.30 -20.15
N PRO A 302 10.92 -5.59 -19.05
CA PRO A 302 9.65 -4.89 -18.88
C PRO A 302 9.42 -3.88 -20.02
N GLU A 303 8.25 -3.98 -20.67
CA GLU A 303 7.84 -3.09 -21.76
C GLU A 303 6.47 -2.50 -21.51
N LEU A 304 6.32 -1.20 -21.74
CA LEU A 304 5.01 -0.55 -21.73
C LEU A 304 4.15 -1.13 -22.86
N SER A 305 2.99 -1.69 -22.53
CA SER A 305 2.06 -2.28 -23.51
C SER A 305 0.84 -1.42 -23.77
N TYR A 306 0.48 -0.57 -22.83
CA TYR A 306 -0.66 0.35 -22.91
C TYR A 306 -0.44 1.55 -21.99
N VAL A 307 -0.92 2.71 -22.39
CA VAL A 307 -1.14 3.87 -21.53
C VAL A 307 -2.40 4.60 -21.99
N LYS A 308 -3.20 5.05 -21.02
CA LYS A 308 -4.40 5.86 -21.28
C LYS A 308 -4.00 7.18 -21.94
N LYS A 309 -4.73 7.59 -22.98
CA LYS A 309 -4.46 8.84 -23.71
C LYS A 309 -4.46 10.06 -22.80
N SER A 310 -3.46 10.92 -22.97
CA SER A 310 -3.32 12.19 -22.27
C SER A 310 -2.58 13.21 -23.12
N SER A 311 -2.97 14.47 -23.03
CA SER A 311 -2.23 15.60 -23.59
C SER A 311 -1.08 16.07 -22.69
N ILE A 312 -1.03 15.58 -21.44
CA ILE A 312 -0.03 15.91 -20.43
C ILE A 312 1.07 14.84 -20.47
N ASP A 313 2.34 15.22 -20.30
CA ASP A 313 3.44 14.24 -20.19
C ASP A 313 3.14 13.22 -19.07
N TYR A 314 3.34 11.95 -19.39
CA TYR A 314 3.02 10.86 -18.50
C TYR A 314 3.86 10.85 -17.23
N SER A 315 5.05 11.45 -17.22
CA SER A 315 5.89 11.58 -16.02
C SER A 315 5.16 12.32 -14.88
N HIS A 316 4.39 13.35 -15.22
CA HIS A 316 3.57 14.11 -14.27
C HIS A 316 2.35 13.33 -13.76
N LEU A 317 1.98 12.28 -14.46
CA LEU A 317 0.74 11.52 -14.19
C LEU A 317 0.99 10.15 -13.57
N THR A 318 2.23 9.65 -13.54
CA THR A 318 2.55 8.26 -13.20
C THR A 318 3.69 8.14 -12.18
N ARG A 319 3.99 9.17 -11.40
CA ARG A 319 5.11 9.16 -10.46
C ARG A 319 6.45 8.90 -11.14
N ASP A 320 6.63 9.45 -12.35
CA ASP A 320 7.81 9.25 -13.20
C ASP A 320 8.06 7.78 -13.63
N ILE A 321 7.04 6.92 -13.57
CA ILE A 321 7.14 5.53 -14.05
C ILE A 321 7.09 5.47 -15.57
N VAL A 322 6.15 6.21 -16.18
CA VAL A 322 6.01 6.36 -17.63
C VAL A 322 6.30 7.81 -17.99
N SER A 323 6.99 8.07 -19.10
CA SER A 323 7.25 9.41 -19.64
C SER A 323 6.90 9.49 -21.13
N GLY A 324 6.88 10.73 -21.65
CA GLY A 324 6.53 11.04 -23.03
C GLY A 324 5.06 11.41 -23.20
N HIS A 325 4.62 11.46 -24.44
CA HIS A 325 3.26 11.84 -24.86
C HIS A 325 2.60 10.71 -25.66
N GLU A 326 1.36 10.91 -26.08
CA GLU A 326 0.67 9.96 -26.96
C GLU A 326 1.52 9.65 -28.21
N GLY A 327 1.76 8.38 -28.49
CA GLY A 327 2.54 7.87 -29.62
C GLY A 327 4.05 7.65 -29.33
N ASN A 328 4.61 8.21 -28.25
CA ASN A 328 6.00 7.97 -27.87
C ASN A 328 6.19 7.65 -26.38
N ALA A 329 5.11 7.27 -25.69
CA ALA A 329 5.16 6.87 -24.29
C ALA A 329 6.09 5.67 -24.06
N HIS A 330 6.86 5.71 -22.98
CA HIS A 330 7.81 4.67 -22.63
C HIS A 330 8.05 4.63 -21.11
N LEU A 331 8.52 3.48 -20.61
CA LEU A 331 9.00 3.38 -19.22
C LEU A 331 10.26 4.22 -19.06
N THR A 332 10.33 5.02 -18.01
CA THR A 332 11.55 5.72 -17.59
C THR A 332 12.61 4.71 -17.10
N ASN A 333 13.81 5.17 -16.80
CA ASN A 333 14.80 4.30 -16.15
C ASN A 333 14.32 3.83 -14.78
N TYR A 334 13.73 4.73 -13.99
CA TYR A 334 13.11 4.41 -12.71
C TYR A 334 11.95 3.41 -12.89
N GLY A 335 11.05 3.67 -13.84
CA GLY A 335 9.93 2.77 -14.13
C GLY A 335 10.40 1.37 -14.52
N ARG A 336 11.43 1.25 -15.38
CA ARG A 336 12.01 -0.07 -15.71
C ARG A 336 12.60 -0.77 -14.49
N GLN A 337 13.33 -0.06 -13.63
CA GLN A 337 13.88 -0.62 -12.39
C GLN A 337 12.77 -1.12 -11.46
N LEU A 338 11.72 -0.32 -11.27
CA LEU A 338 10.56 -0.70 -10.45
C LEU A 338 9.83 -1.93 -11.01
N MET A 339 9.62 -1.99 -12.32
CA MET A 339 9.02 -3.17 -12.96
C MET A 339 9.91 -4.42 -12.85
N ARG A 340 11.24 -4.25 -12.89
CA ARG A 340 12.17 -5.37 -12.63
C ARG A 340 12.12 -5.86 -11.19
N LEU A 341 11.74 -5.04 -10.21
CA LEU A 341 11.51 -5.51 -8.85
C LEU A 341 10.49 -6.65 -8.80
N LEU A 342 9.44 -6.57 -9.62
CA LEU A 342 8.36 -7.58 -9.63
C LEU A 342 8.83 -8.98 -10.04
N ILE A 343 9.91 -9.07 -10.81
CA ILE A 343 10.45 -10.32 -11.37
C ILE A 343 11.90 -10.60 -10.95
N TYR A 344 12.47 -9.79 -10.06
CA TYR A 344 13.87 -9.90 -9.64
C TYR A 344 14.16 -11.29 -9.04
N PRO A 345 15.32 -11.93 -9.35
CA PRO A 345 16.51 -11.38 -10.03
C PRO A 345 16.58 -11.60 -11.55
N ASP A 346 15.52 -11.98 -12.22
CA ASP A 346 15.49 -12.29 -13.69
C ASP A 346 15.55 -11.04 -14.56
#